data_5798bf0be3b27a7404156b46d414de64
#
_entry.id   5798bf0be3b27a7404156b46d414de64
#
_cell.length_a   1.000
_cell.length_b   1.000
_cell.length_c   1.000
_cell.angle_alpha   90.00
_cell.angle_beta   90.00
_cell.angle_gamma   90.00
#
_symmetry.space_group_name_H-M   'P 1'
#
loop_
_entity.id
_entity.type
_entity.pdbx_description
1 polymer ?
#
loop_
_entity_poly.entity_id
_entity_poly.type
_entity_poly.pdbx_seq_one_letter_code
_entity_poly.pdbx_strand_id
1 'polypeptide(L)'
;MVNGKLLIEKLIAYAKSFLNLDDLDVIYVRNTLLAEFRIDSAYNGDVDLDYVKEMSVPDVFFDEIKDYAVENGISADETQATLFAAYIFGLLTPKPSTVNQTFNYTREKLGAQEACNYLYRISVMNDYVQKTAISRNLGWTYKDKDNVLEITINLSKPEKDNKDIAKLAKATSNTDKYPACALCKENEGYFGNYKHPPRANLRAVSMTLGGEEWMMQYSPYAYFNEHCIVFNKRHTPMRMTG
;
A
#
# COMPACT_ATOMS: atom_id res chain seq x y z
N MET A 1 -1.33 25.15 -6.56
CA MET A 1 0.09 24.72 -6.62
C MET A 1 0.52 24.26 -5.24
N VAL A 2 0.89 23.00 -5.11
CA VAL A 2 1.28 22.38 -3.84
C VAL A 2 2.69 22.87 -3.45
N ASN A 3 2.86 23.29 -2.19
CA ASN A 3 4.19 23.65 -1.68
C ASN A 3 4.94 22.35 -1.29
N GLY A 4 5.85 21.88 -2.14
CA GLY A 4 6.55 20.61 -1.93
C GLY A 4 7.41 20.55 -0.66
N LYS A 5 8.03 21.67 -0.25
CA LYS A 5 8.81 21.70 1.00
C LYS A 5 7.92 21.49 2.22
N LEU A 6 6.76 22.16 2.25
CA LEU A 6 5.78 22.02 3.33
C LEU A 6 5.16 20.61 3.32
N LEU A 7 4.87 20.08 2.13
CA LEU A 7 4.33 18.72 1.97
C LEU A 7 5.29 17.67 2.56
N ILE A 8 6.60 17.79 2.34
CA ILE A 8 7.60 16.86 2.93
C ILE A 8 7.52 16.87 4.46
N GLU A 9 7.44 18.04 5.11
CA GLU A 9 7.35 18.10 6.57
C GLU A 9 6.03 17.51 7.10
N LYS A 10 4.92 17.75 6.40
CA LYS A 10 3.63 17.11 6.71
C LYS A 10 3.71 15.58 6.60
N LEU A 11 4.35 15.07 5.54
CA LEU A 11 4.54 13.63 5.32
C LEU A 11 5.42 12.99 6.39
N ILE A 12 6.47 13.68 6.85
CA ILE A 12 7.31 13.20 7.96
C ILE A 12 6.51 13.14 9.26
N ALA A 13 5.76 14.20 9.58
CA ALA A 13 4.90 14.22 10.76
C ALA A 13 3.84 13.10 10.72
N TYR A 14 3.24 12.90 9.55
CA TYR A 14 2.30 11.81 9.30
C TYR A 14 2.95 10.43 9.54
N ALA A 15 4.14 10.20 8.97
CA ALA A 15 4.85 8.94 9.12
C ALA A 15 5.26 8.65 10.57
N LYS A 16 5.66 9.67 11.33
CA LYS A 16 5.90 9.54 12.78
C LYS A 16 4.65 9.16 13.54
N SER A 17 3.50 9.77 13.23
CA SER A 17 2.24 9.56 13.94
C SER A 17 1.60 8.20 13.64
N PHE A 18 1.68 7.73 12.39
CA PHE A 18 0.88 6.60 11.91
C PHE A 18 1.67 5.43 11.37
N LEU A 19 2.89 5.66 10.84
CA LEU A 19 3.71 4.63 10.22
C LEU A 19 4.88 4.18 11.09
N ASN A 20 4.99 4.69 12.32
CA ASN A 20 6.07 4.39 13.24
C ASN A 20 7.46 4.73 12.66
N LEU A 21 7.57 5.84 11.93
CA LEU A 21 8.87 6.35 11.49
C LEU A 21 9.70 6.72 12.72
N ASP A 22 10.86 6.08 12.86
CA ASP A 22 11.79 6.32 13.96
C ASP A 22 12.47 7.69 13.81
N ASP A 23 12.72 8.38 14.94
CA ASP A 23 13.39 9.68 14.95
C ASP A 23 14.80 9.61 14.33
N LEU A 24 15.48 8.48 14.43
CA LEU A 24 16.80 8.27 13.82
C LEU A 24 16.74 8.22 12.30
N ASP A 25 15.59 7.84 11.72
CA ASP A 25 15.38 7.74 10.29
C ASP A 25 14.90 9.06 9.65
N VAL A 26 14.43 10.03 10.45
CA VAL A 26 13.82 11.28 9.96
C VAL A 26 14.72 12.04 8.99
N ILE A 27 16.00 12.19 9.31
CA ILE A 27 16.95 12.92 8.46
C ILE A 27 17.15 12.19 7.13
N TYR A 28 17.32 10.89 7.18
CA TYR A 28 17.49 10.06 5.99
C TYR A 28 16.25 10.12 5.09
N VAL A 29 15.06 9.96 5.66
CA VAL A 29 13.80 10.02 4.90
C VAL A 29 13.58 11.41 4.32
N ARG A 30 13.79 12.49 5.10
CA ARG A 30 13.70 13.88 4.58
C ARG A 30 14.60 14.10 3.37
N ASN A 31 15.87 13.72 3.46
CA ASN A 31 16.81 13.89 2.37
C ASN A 31 16.44 13.08 1.13
N THR A 32 15.91 11.86 1.34
CA THR A 32 15.38 11.04 0.25
C THR A 32 14.18 11.70 -0.41
N LEU A 33 13.22 12.20 0.37
CA LEU A 33 12.05 12.92 -0.15
C LEU A 33 12.45 14.19 -0.90
N LEU A 34 13.39 14.98 -0.38
CA LEU A 34 13.90 16.15 -1.08
C LEU A 34 14.45 15.80 -2.47
N ALA A 35 15.21 14.71 -2.57
CA ALA A 35 15.73 14.24 -3.86
C ALA A 35 14.60 13.77 -4.81
N GLU A 36 13.65 12.99 -4.33
CA GLU A 36 12.52 12.49 -5.13
C GLU A 36 11.59 13.63 -5.60
N PHE A 37 11.37 14.64 -4.76
CA PHE A 37 10.58 15.83 -5.09
C PHE A 37 11.37 16.88 -5.89
N ARG A 38 12.68 16.64 -6.16
CA ARG A 38 13.60 17.54 -6.85
C ARG A 38 13.68 18.92 -6.17
N ILE A 39 13.82 18.91 -4.85
CA ILE A 39 13.87 20.11 -3.99
C ILE A 39 15.24 20.21 -3.32
N ASP A 40 15.90 21.37 -3.44
CA ASP A 40 17.28 21.59 -2.98
C ASP A 40 17.42 21.96 -1.50
N SER A 41 16.32 22.28 -0.82
CA SER A 41 16.37 22.72 0.59
C SER A 41 15.10 22.40 1.35
N ALA A 42 15.25 22.07 2.64
CA ALA A 42 14.13 21.82 3.54
C ALA A 42 13.28 23.08 3.79
N TYR A 43 12.08 22.88 4.32
CA TYR A 43 11.22 23.95 4.79
C TYR A 43 11.74 24.52 6.12
N ASN A 44 11.79 25.85 6.23
CA ASN A 44 12.31 26.55 7.41
C ASN A 44 11.25 27.38 8.15
N GLY A 45 9.96 27.18 7.84
CA GLY A 45 8.86 27.90 8.49
C GLY A 45 8.20 27.07 9.59
N ASP A 46 7.35 27.73 10.37
CA ASP A 46 6.46 27.02 11.31
C ASP A 46 5.41 26.23 10.53
N VAL A 47 5.14 25.01 10.99
CA VAL A 47 4.17 24.11 10.39
C VAL A 47 3.16 23.73 11.45
N ASP A 48 1.89 24.08 11.21
CA ASP A 48 0.79 23.50 12.00
C ASP A 48 0.58 22.05 11.54
N LEU A 49 0.86 21.12 12.43
CA LEU A 49 0.78 19.68 12.19
C LEU A 49 -0.29 18.99 13.06
N ASP A 50 -1.06 19.75 13.84
CA ASP A 50 -2.01 19.14 14.77
C ASP A 50 -3.12 18.37 14.06
N TYR A 51 -3.59 18.87 12.92
CA TYR A 51 -4.59 18.17 12.10
C TYR A 51 -4.11 16.82 11.57
N VAL A 52 -2.79 16.64 11.38
CA VAL A 52 -2.21 15.38 10.91
C VAL A 52 -2.51 14.24 11.88
N LYS A 53 -2.54 14.54 13.19
CA LYS A 53 -2.78 13.55 14.25
C LYS A 53 -4.21 13.00 14.28
N GLU A 54 -5.15 13.71 13.64
CA GLU A 54 -6.58 13.37 13.60
C GLU A 54 -6.96 12.59 12.33
N MET A 55 -6.02 12.37 11.41
CA MET A 55 -6.28 11.69 10.14
C MET A 55 -6.58 10.21 10.37
N SER A 56 -7.60 9.70 9.69
CA SER A 56 -7.98 8.27 9.72
C SER A 56 -7.56 7.51 8.45
N VAL A 57 -7.23 8.24 7.38
CA VAL A 57 -6.81 7.73 6.07
C VAL A 57 -5.85 8.72 5.41
N PRO A 58 -4.94 8.27 4.55
CA PRO A 58 -3.91 9.11 3.94
C PRO A 58 -4.32 9.83 2.65
N ASP A 59 -5.56 9.67 2.19
CA ASP A 59 -6.01 10.09 0.84
C ASP A 59 -5.59 11.52 0.46
N VAL A 60 -5.70 12.47 1.39
CA VAL A 60 -5.31 13.88 1.14
C VAL A 60 -3.84 13.98 0.75
N PHE A 61 -2.96 13.29 1.45
CA PHE A 61 -1.53 13.32 1.12
C PHE A 61 -1.22 12.55 -0.15
N PHE A 62 -1.95 11.47 -0.42
CA PHE A 62 -1.80 10.73 -1.66
C PHE A 62 -2.12 11.63 -2.86
N ASP A 63 -3.21 12.37 -2.79
CA ASP A 63 -3.61 13.30 -3.84
C ASP A 63 -2.65 14.50 -3.93
N GLU A 64 -2.21 15.12 -2.82
CA GLU A 64 -1.22 16.20 -2.83
C GLU A 64 0.11 15.78 -3.48
N ILE A 65 0.57 14.53 -3.27
CA ILE A 65 1.78 14.00 -3.91
C ILE A 65 1.57 13.85 -5.43
N LYS A 66 0.41 13.33 -5.86
CA LYS A 66 0.08 13.19 -7.28
C LYS A 66 0.04 14.55 -7.98
N ASP A 67 -0.67 15.51 -7.39
CA ASP A 67 -0.78 16.87 -7.93
C ASP A 67 0.61 17.51 -8.06
N TYR A 68 1.42 17.42 -7.01
CA TYR A 68 2.78 17.93 -7.05
C TYR A 68 3.62 17.28 -8.15
N ALA A 69 3.52 15.96 -8.30
CA ALA A 69 4.29 15.20 -9.28
C ALA A 69 3.94 15.59 -10.72
N VAL A 70 2.65 15.83 -11.02
CA VAL A 70 2.20 16.29 -12.34
C VAL A 70 2.58 17.74 -12.57
N GLU A 71 2.32 18.65 -11.60
CA GLU A 71 2.62 20.09 -11.71
C GLU A 71 4.12 20.37 -11.94
N ASN A 72 5.00 19.52 -11.39
CA ASN A 72 6.46 19.71 -11.47
C ASN A 72 7.14 18.78 -12.49
N GLY A 73 6.39 18.10 -13.35
CA GLY A 73 6.92 17.27 -14.41
C GLY A 73 7.73 16.06 -13.91
N ILE A 74 7.44 15.58 -12.70
CA ILE A 74 7.97 14.31 -12.16
C ILE A 74 7.23 13.13 -12.81
N SER A 75 5.92 13.29 -12.99
CA SER A 75 5.04 12.30 -13.61
C SER A 75 4.40 12.89 -14.87
N ALA A 76 4.33 12.09 -15.93
CA ALA A 76 3.78 12.52 -17.23
C ALA A 76 2.25 12.41 -17.29
N ASP A 77 1.66 11.56 -16.45
CA ASP A 77 0.21 11.30 -16.41
C ASP A 77 -0.23 10.80 -15.04
N GLU A 78 -1.54 10.63 -14.88
CA GLU A 78 -2.20 10.19 -13.64
C GLU A 78 -1.72 8.79 -13.19
N THR A 79 -1.42 7.89 -14.13
CA THR A 79 -0.91 6.55 -13.78
C THR A 79 0.47 6.65 -13.16
N GLN A 80 1.38 7.42 -13.77
CA GLN A 80 2.71 7.63 -13.22
C GLN A 80 2.67 8.39 -11.89
N ALA A 81 1.76 9.35 -11.74
CA ALA A 81 1.56 10.07 -10.49
C ALA A 81 1.09 9.12 -9.37
N THR A 82 0.19 8.19 -9.67
CA THR A 82 -0.24 7.13 -8.74
C THR A 82 0.92 6.21 -8.34
N LEU A 83 1.76 5.79 -9.30
CA LEU A 83 2.95 4.99 -9.02
C LEU A 83 3.93 5.75 -8.10
N PHE A 84 4.14 7.03 -8.39
CA PHE A 84 5.01 7.89 -7.60
C PHE A 84 4.48 8.09 -6.17
N ALA A 85 3.19 8.38 -5.99
CA ALA A 85 2.59 8.52 -4.67
C ALA A 85 2.73 7.25 -3.82
N ALA A 86 2.43 6.08 -4.40
CA ALA A 86 2.64 4.79 -3.73
C ALA A 86 4.11 4.54 -3.36
N TYR A 87 5.05 4.98 -4.21
CA TYR A 87 6.48 4.91 -3.93
C TYR A 87 6.87 5.81 -2.75
N ILE A 88 6.39 7.05 -2.71
CA ILE A 88 6.62 7.96 -1.58
C ILE A 88 6.09 7.35 -0.27
N PHE A 89 4.88 6.79 -0.26
CA PHE A 89 4.37 6.09 0.90
C PHE A 89 5.19 4.84 1.26
N GLY A 90 5.77 4.17 0.28
CA GLY A 90 6.74 3.10 0.49
C GLY A 90 8.01 3.55 1.22
N LEU A 91 8.53 4.75 0.91
CA LEU A 91 9.68 5.36 1.59
C LEU A 91 9.36 5.77 3.03
N LEU A 92 8.14 6.25 3.28
CA LEU A 92 7.66 6.63 4.61
C LEU A 92 7.37 5.43 5.51
N THR A 93 7.11 4.27 4.93
CA THR A 93 6.78 3.04 5.67
C THR A 93 8.05 2.32 6.12
N PRO A 94 8.15 1.82 7.36
CA PRO A 94 9.31 1.05 7.80
C PRO A 94 9.63 -0.09 6.84
N LYS A 95 10.91 -0.44 6.76
CA LYS A 95 11.40 -1.52 5.90
C LYS A 95 10.74 -2.86 6.26
N PRO A 96 10.61 -3.80 5.30
CA PRO A 96 10.03 -5.12 5.55
C PRO A 96 10.64 -5.85 6.76
N SER A 97 11.95 -5.74 6.97
CA SER A 97 12.63 -6.34 8.13
C SER A 97 12.11 -5.77 9.46
N THR A 98 11.96 -4.45 9.56
CA THR A 98 11.44 -3.77 10.76
C THR A 98 9.98 -4.16 11.00
N VAL A 99 9.15 -4.17 9.95
CA VAL A 99 7.74 -4.58 10.06
C VAL A 99 7.62 -6.03 10.54
N ASN A 100 8.44 -6.95 10.00
CA ASN A 100 8.46 -8.34 10.43
C ASN A 100 8.93 -8.50 11.89
N GLN A 101 9.96 -7.78 12.31
CA GLN A 101 10.43 -7.79 13.71
C GLN A 101 9.35 -7.29 14.65
N THR A 102 8.75 -6.14 14.35
CA THR A 102 7.66 -5.57 15.17
C THR A 102 6.44 -6.49 15.22
N PHE A 103 6.04 -7.05 14.09
CA PHE A 103 4.94 -8.01 14.02
C PHE A 103 5.19 -9.23 14.92
N ASN A 104 6.37 -9.85 14.81
CA ASN A 104 6.71 -11.02 15.61
C ASN A 104 6.81 -10.68 17.10
N TYR A 105 7.46 -9.57 17.44
CA TYR A 105 7.51 -9.10 18.84
C TYR A 105 6.11 -8.85 19.41
N THR A 106 5.24 -8.15 18.67
CA THR A 106 3.86 -7.90 19.10
C THR A 106 3.10 -9.21 19.27
N ARG A 107 3.24 -10.16 18.34
CA ARG A 107 2.60 -11.47 18.43
C ARG A 107 3.02 -12.23 19.69
N GLU A 108 4.30 -12.20 20.04
CA GLU A 108 4.83 -12.89 21.21
C GLU A 108 4.42 -12.23 22.52
N LYS A 109 4.34 -10.92 22.57
CA LYS A 109 4.05 -10.16 23.80
C LYS A 109 2.56 -9.89 24.02
N LEU A 110 1.83 -9.61 22.96
CA LEU A 110 0.44 -9.12 23.04
C LEU A 110 -0.56 -10.06 22.32
N GLY A 111 -0.08 -11.07 21.61
CA GLY A 111 -0.90 -12.03 20.91
C GLY A 111 -1.09 -11.76 19.41
N ALA A 112 -1.67 -12.74 18.73
CA ALA A 112 -1.82 -12.72 17.27
C ALA A 112 -2.74 -11.59 16.77
N GLN A 113 -3.81 -11.28 17.52
CA GLN A 113 -4.75 -10.24 17.16
C GLN A 113 -4.05 -8.88 17.07
N GLU A 114 -3.25 -8.52 18.09
CA GLU A 114 -2.55 -7.24 18.12
C GLU A 114 -1.47 -7.15 17.02
N ALA A 115 -0.83 -8.25 16.69
CA ALA A 115 0.10 -8.30 15.56
C ALA A 115 -0.62 -8.07 14.21
N CYS A 116 -1.80 -8.68 14.01
CA CYS A 116 -2.62 -8.44 12.84
C CYS A 116 -3.13 -6.99 12.80
N ASN A 117 -3.59 -6.43 13.92
CA ASN A 117 -4.00 -5.04 14.05
C ASN A 117 -2.86 -4.08 13.65
N TYR A 118 -1.63 -4.36 14.10
CA TYR A 118 -0.44 -3.58 13.72
C TYR A 118 -0.23 -3.59 12.21
N LEU A 119 -0.20 -4.76 11.58
CA LEU A 119 0.03 -4.87 10.13
C LEU A 119 -1.11 -4.24 9.33
N TYR A 120 -2.37 -4.41 9.78
CA TYR A 120 -3.52 -3.80 9.14
C TYR A 120 -3.46 -2.27 9.20
N ARG A 121 -3.18 -1.72 10.38
CA ARG A 121 -3.01 -0.27 10.55
C ARG A 121 -1.94 0.29 9.63
N ILE A 122 -0.74 -0.32 9.59
CA ILE A 122 0.33 0.11 8.68
C ILE A 122 -0.14 0.06 7.23
N SER A 123 -0.85 -1.01 6.83
CA SER A 123 -1.33 -1.18 5.46
C SER A 123 -2.44 -0.19 5.06
N VAL A 124 -3.25 0.28 6.01
CA VAL A 124 -4.22 1.37 5.79
C VAL A 124 -3.51 2.71 5.72
N MET A 125 -2.66 3.00 6.71
CA MET A 125 -2.05 4.31 6.83
C MET A 125 -0.92 4.57 5.80
N ASN A 126 -0.43 3.55 5.11
CA ASN A 126 0.47 3.73 3.98
C ASN A 126 -0.23 3.68 2.61
N ASP A 127 -1.56 3.78 2.60
CA ASP A 127 -2.41 3.75 1.40
C ASP A 127 -2.29 2.45 0.58
N TYR A 128 -1.80 1.36 1.16
CA TYR A 128 -1.84 0.08 0.46
C TYR A 128 -3.26 -0.52 0.48
N VAL A 129 -3.92 -0.52 1.64
CA VAL A 129 -5.33 -0.88 1.78
C VAL A 129 -6.18 0.35 1.49
N GLN A 130 -6.93 0.33 0.41
CA GLN A 130 -7.73 1.42 -0.12
C GLN A 130 -9.02 1.64 0.69
N LYS A 131 -8.86 2.10 1.94
CA LYS A 131 -9.94 2.18 2.94
C LYS A 131 -11.14 2.98 2.45
N THR A 132 -10.91 4.14 1.86
CA THR A 132 -11.97 5.01 1.30
C THR A 132 -12.67 4.34 0.12
N ALA A 133 -11.95 3.66 -0.76
CA ALA A 133 -12.56 2.92 -1.86
C ALA A 133 -13.39 1.74 -1.32
N ILE A 134 -12.88 1.00 -0.33
CA ILE A 134 -13.56 -0.14 0.31
C ILE A 134 -14.86 0.29 0.99
N SER A 135 -14.93 1.48 1.58
CA SER A 135 -16.14 1.98 2.24
C SER A 135 -17.32 2.18 1.28
N ARG A 136 -17.08 2.19 -0.04
CA ARG A 136 -18.12 2.26 -1.08
C ARG A 136 -18.69 0.92 -1.48
N ASN A 137 -18.10 -0.20 -1.01
CA ASN A 137 -18.64 -1.53 -1.29
C ASN A 137 -20.04 -1.67 -0.72
N LEU A 138 -20.90 -2.37 -1.48
CA LEU A 138 -22.26 -2.67 -1.06
C LEU A 138 -22.33 -4.10 -0.53
N GLY A 139 -23.07 -4.29 0.54
CA GLY A 139 -23.24 -5.61 1.12
C GLY A 139 -24.65 -5.78 1.72
N TRP A 140 -25.21 -6.97 1.58
CA TRP A 140 -26.47 -7.35 2.22
C TRP A 140 -26.52 -8.86 2.47
N THR A 141 -27.43 -9.28 3.31
CA THR A 141 -27.67 -10.67 3.64
C THR A 141 -28.97 -11.12 2.99
N TYR A 142 -28.92 -12.24 2.27
CA TYR A 142 -30.09 -12.94 1.78
C TYR A 142 -30.34 -14.17 2.67
N LYS A 143 -31.59 -14.38 3.09
CA LYS A 143 -32.00 -15.53 3.90
C LYS A 143 -33.07 -16.32 3.15
N ASP A 144 -32.81 -17.62 3.02
CA ASP A 144 -33.77 -18.58 2.50
C ASP A 144 -33.83 -19.78 3.47
N LYS A 145 -35.03 -20.07 4.01
CA LYS A 145 -35.37 -21.12 4.98
C LYS A 145 -34.23 -21.52 5.91
N ASP A 146 -33.25 -22.27 5.39
CA ASP A 146 -32.12 -22.83 6.16
C ASP A 146 -30.74 -22.24 5.79
N ASN A 147 -30.69 -21.30 4.84
CA ASN A 147 -29.43 -20.75 4.34
C ASN A 147 -29.36 -19.23 4.54
N VAL A 148 -28.16 -18.77 4.92
CA VAL A 148 -27.82 -17.36 5.01
C VAL A 148 -26.68 -17.10 4.04
N LEU A 149 -26.90 -16.21 3.06
CA LEU A 149 -25.90 -15.80 2.07
C LEU A 149 -25.54 -14.34 2.31
N GLU A 150 -24.27 -14.08 2.47
CA GLU A 150 -23.70 -12.73 2.44
C GLU A 150 -23.33 -12.39 1.02
N ILE A 151 -23.90 -11.30 0.50
CA ILE A 151 -23.70 -10.83 -0.88
C ILE A 151 -22.97 -9.50 -0.80
N THR A 152 -21.88 -9.37 -1.57
CA THR A 152 -21.08 -8.14 -1.63
C THR A 152 -20.87 -7.73 -3.08
N ILE A 153 -21.05 -6.45 -3.39
CA ILE A 153 -20.59 -5.82 -4.63
C ILE A 153 -19.30 -5.06 -4.28
N ASN A 154 -18.18 -5.53 -4.82
CA ASN A 154 -16.90 -4.90 -4.59
C ASN A 154 -16.70 -3.74 -5.58
N LEU A 155 -17.06 -2.52 -5.15
CA LEU A 155 -16.88 -1.28 -5.92
C LEU A 155 -15.48 -0.66 -5.73
N SER A 156 -14.69 -1.18 -4.79
CA SER A 156 -13.34 -0.67 -4.52
C SER A 156 -12.33 -1.07 -5.58
N LYS A 157 -12.53 -2.22 -6.23
CA LYS A 157 -11.61 -2.75 -7.23
C LYS A 157 -11.74 -1.96 -8.53
N PRO A 158 -10.64 -1.32 -9.03
CA PRO A 158 -10.68 -0.61 -10.29
C PRO A 158 -11.05 -1.57 -11.43
N GLU A 159 -12.13 -1.28 -12.15
CA GLU A 159 -12.44 -2.00 -13.38
C GLU A 159 -11.50 -1.54 -14.49
N LYS A 160 -10.86 -2.49 -15.15
CA LYS A 160 -10.09 -2.19 -16.38
C LYS A 160 -11.07 -2.06 -17.53
N ASP A 161 -11.09 -0.89 -18.19
CA ASP A 161 -11.83 -0.72 -19.44
C ASP A 161 -11.31 -1.75 -20.48
N ASN A 162 -12.22 -2.31 -21.27
CA ASN A 162 -11.89 -3.24 -22.36
C ASN A 162 -10.87 -2.63 -23.35
N LYS A 163 -10.86 -1.31 -23.53
CA LYS A 163 -9.87 -0.58 -24.33
C LYS A 163 -8.47 -0.65 -23.72
N ASP A 164 -8.37 -0.58 -22.38
CA ASP A 164 -7.09 -0.68 -21.67
C ASP A 164 -6.58 -2.11 -21.67
N ILE A 165 -7.48 -3.10 -21.56
CA ILE A 165 -7.14 -4.53 -21.72
C ILE A 165 -6.61 -4.79 -23.13
N ALA A 166 -7.22 -4.22 -24.18
CA ALA A 166 -6.77 -4.36 -25.57
C ALA A 166 -5.42 -3.68 -25.83
N LYS A 167 -5.17 -2.50 -25.24
CA LYS A 167 -3.86 -1.82 -25.31
C LYS A 167 -2.77 -2.64 -24.58
N LEU A 168 -3.10 -3.22 -23.43
CA LEU A 168 -2.22 -4.08 -22.66
C LEU A 168 -1.86 -5.37 -23.44
N ALA A 169 -2.83 -5.99 -24.12
CA ALA A 169 -2.61 -7.19 -24.93
C ALA A 169 -1.65 -6.94 -26.11
N LYS A 170 -1.73 -5.77 -26.76
CA LYS A 170 -0.84 -5.38 -27.86
C LYS A 170 0.60 -5.09 -27.41
N ALA A 171 0.81 -4.73 -26.16
CA ALA A 171 2.12 -4.40 -25.60
C ALA A 171 2.86 -5.60 -25.00
N THR A 172 2.33 -6.82 -25.09
CA THR A 172 2.89 -8.04 -24.51
C THR A 172 3.79 -8.80 -25.47
N SER A 173 4.96 -8.26 -25.76
CA SER A 173 6.01 -9.02 -26.47
C SER A 173 7.25 -9.31 -25.62
N ASN A 174 7.21 -9.14 -24.30
CA ASN A 174 8.37 -9.40 -23.47
C ASN A 174 8.17 -10.60 -22.55
N THR A 175 9.08 -11.55 -22.62
CA THR A 175 9.04 -12.87 -22.00
C THR A 175 9.36 -12.88 -20.52
N ASP A 176 9.99 -11.84 -19.99
CA ASP A 176 10.40 -11.77 -18.58
C ASP A 176 9.28 -11.19 -17.71
N LYS A 177 8.59 -12.10 -17.02
CA LYS A 177 7.54 -11.73 -16.05
C LYS A 177 8.16 -11.49 -14.67
N TYR A 178 8.33 -10.23 -14.32
CA TYR A 178 8.68 -9.85 -12.96
C TYR A 178 7.76 -8.72 -12.49
N PRO A 179 7.07 -8.84 -11.34
CA PRO A 179 6.86 -10.10 -10.57
C PRO A 179 6.13 -11.18 -11.39
N ALA A 180 6.35 -12.46 -11.08
CA ALA A 180 5.76 -13.57 -11.83
C ALA A 180 4.22 -13.56 -11.80
N CYS A 181 3.61 -13.13 -10.68
CA CYS A 181 2.17 -12.88 -10.56
C CYS A 181 1.89 -11.82 -9.49
N ALA A 182 0.62 -11.40 -9.37
CA ALA A 182 0.18 -10.35 -8.44
C ALA A 182 0.33 -10.72 -6.94
N LEU A 183 0.60 -11.98 -6.60
CA LEU A 183 0.75 -12.47 -5.23
C LEU A 183 2.17 -12.96 -4.91
N CYS A 184 3.13 -12.88 -5.85
CA CYS A 184 4.50 -13.27 -5.56
C CYS A 184 5.17 -12.32 -4.56
N LYS A 185 6.11 -12.85 -3.77
CA LYS A 185 6.88 -12.07 -2.79
C LYS A 185 7.62 -10.89 -3.42
N GLU A 186 7.98 -10.99 -4.69
CA GLU A 186 8.64 -9.95 -5.50
C GLU A 186 7.78 -8.69 -5.66
N ASN A 187 6.50 -8.74 -5.31
CA ASN A 187 5.64 -7.55 -5.30
C ASN A 187 5.99 -6.58 -4.18
N GLU A 188 6.51 -7.05 -3.05
CA GLU A 188 6.85 -6.17 -1.93
C GLU A 188 7.94 -5.18 -2.33
N GLY A 189 7.61 -3.88 -2.32
CA GLY A 189 8.50 -2.82 -2.75
C GLY A 189 8.54 -2.58 -4.27
N TYR A 190 7.78 -3.34 -5.08
CA TYR A 190 7.77 -3.16 -6.53
C TYR A 190 7.10 -1.85 -6.92
N PHE A 191 7.81 -1.01 -7.69
CA PHE A 191 7.34 0.30 -8.08
C PHE A 191 6.04 0.26 -8.89
N GLY A 192 5.90 -0.76 -9.74
CA GLY A 192 4.78 -0.86 -10.67
C GLY A 192 5.09 -0.31 -12.06
N ASN A 193 4.13 -0.42 -12.95
CA ASN A 193 4.16 0.14 -14.30
C ASN A 193 2.72 0.20 -14.86
N TYR A 194 2.53 0.65 -16.09
CA TYR A 194 1.20 0.72 -16.72
C TYR A 194 0.42 -0.61 -16.76
N LYS A 195 1.10 -1.74 -16.66
CA LYS A 195 0.51 -3.09 -16.70
C LYS A 195 0.34 -3.71 -15.33
N HIS A 196 1.13 -3.27 -14.37
CA HIS A 196 1.19 -3.82 -13.04
C HIS A 196 1.00 -2.70 -11.99
N PRO A 197 0.00 -2.83 -11.10
CA PRO A 197 -0.27 -1.79 -10.10
C PRO A 197 0.91 -1.58 -9.17
N PRO A 198 1.02 -0.40 -8.52
CA PRO A 198 2.07 -0.13 -7.55
C PRO A 198 1.98 -1.08 -6.36
N ARG A 199 3.15 -1.45 -5.85
CA ARG A 199 3.35 -2.28 -4.66
C ARG A 199 4.49 -1.76 -3.79
N ALA A 200 4.97 -0.55 -4.05
CA ALA A 200 6.08 0.05 -3.30
C ALA A 200 5.75 0.21 -1.81
N ASN A 201 4.49 0.49 -1.50
CA ASN A 201 3.95 0.61 -0.14
C ASN A 201 3.45 -0.72 0.46
N LEU A 202 3.45 -1.83 -0.29
CA LEU A 202 3.13 -3.15 0.25
C LEU A 202 4.12 -3.56 1.35
N ARG A 203 3.59 -4.08 2.44
CA ARG A 203 4.35 -4.82 3.46
C ARG A 203 3.69 -6.17 3.73
N ALA A 204 4.52 -7.20 3.76
CA ALA A 204 4.10 -8.57 4.05
C ALA A 204 4.92 -9.13 5.21
N VAL A 205 4.32 -9.99 5.99
CA VAL A 205 5.01 -10.67 7.10
C VAL A 205 5.25 -12.13 6.78
N SER A 206 6.41 -12.63 7.16
CA SER A 206 6.81 -14.02 6.97
C SER A 206 6.33 -14.87 8.13
N MET A 207 5.83 -16.08 7.85
CA MET A 207 5.38 -17.06 8.84
C MET A 207 5.74 -18.49 8.41
N THR A 208 5.80 -19.38 9.36
CA THR A 208 5.99 -20.82 9.10
C THR A 208 4.67 -21.55 9.35
N LEU A 209 4.15 -22.24 8.35
CA LEU A 209 2.96 -23.07 8.45
C LEU A 209 3.28 -24.48 7.92
N GLY A 210 3.04 -25.51 8.73
CA GLY A 210 3.32 -26.90 8.35
C GLY A 210 4.78 -27.18 7.97
N GLY A 211 5.73 -26.42 8.52
CA GLY A 211 7.17 -26.55 8.21
C GLY A 211 7.61 -25.81 6.94
N GLU A 212 6.71 -25.16 6.23
CA GLU A 212 7.01 -24.36 5.03
C GLU A 212 6.95 -22.85 5.30
N GLU A 213 7.64 -22.07 4.48
CA GLU A 213 7.64 -20.61 4.55
C GLU A 213 6.48 -20.02 3.75
N TRP A 214 5.65 -19.23 4.43
CA TRP A 214 4.52 -18.50 3.90
C TRP A 214 4.67 -17.02 4.18
N MET A 215 3.90 -16.22 3.46
CA MET A 215 3.76 -14.79 3.71
C MET A 215 2.30 -14.41 3.87
N MET A 216 2.04 -13.37 4.65
CA MET A 216 0.72 -12.78 4.83
C MET A 216 0.77 -11.30 4.51
N GLN A 217 -0.21 -10.82 3.75
CA GLN A 217 -0.45 -9.42 3.45
C GLN A 217 -1.94 -9.12 3.49
N TYR A 218 -2.33 -7.85 3.64
CA TYR A 218 -3.72 -7.45 3.47
C TYR A 218 -4.07 -7.24 2.00
N SER A 219 -5.36 -7.38 1.66
CA SER A 219 -5.85 -7.10 0.31
C SER A 219 -6.08 -5.60 0.13
N PRO A 220 -5.57 -4.99 -0.96
CA PRO A 220 -5.79 -3.56 -1.20
C PRO A 220 -7.26 -3.21 -1.49
N TYR A 221 -8.05 -4.15 -2.02
CA TYR A 221 -9.45 -3.97 -2.42
C TYR A 221 -10.32 -5.05 -1.79
N ALA A 222 -10.36 -5.04 -0.47
CA ALA A 222 -11.07 -6.03 0.31
C ALA A 222 -12.60 -5.94 0.14
N TYR A 223 -13.26 -7.08 0.11
CA TYR A 223 -14.72 -7.19 0.17
C TYR A 223 -15.22 -7.71 1.53
N PHE A 224 -14.30 -8.11 2.41
CA PHE A 224 -14.51 -8.34 3.84
C PHE A 224 -13.68 -7.37 4.64
N ASN A 225 -14.07 -7.11 5.88
CA ASN A 225 -13.23 -6.38 6.80
C ASN A 225 -11.91 -7.13 7.04
N GLU A 226 -10.81 -6.38 6.96
CA GLU A 226 -9.48 -6.90 7.26
C GLU A 226 -9.09 -8.17 6.48
N HIS A 227 -9.57 -8.26 5.23
CA HIS A 227 -9.26 -9.40 4.36
C HIS A 227 -7.76 -9.51 4.12
N CYS A 228 -7.16 -10.59 4.62
CA CYS A 228 -5.76 -10.92 4.38
C CYS A 228 -5.60 -12.06 3.36
N ILE A 229 -4.41 -12.13 2.79
CA ILE A 229 -4.00 -13.17 1.84
C ILE A 229 -2.77 -13.86 2.42
N VAL A 230 -2.85 -15.17 2.60
CA VAL A 230 -1.71 -16.02 2.96
C VAL A 230 -1.28 -16.79 1.72
N PHE A 231 -0.01 -16.67 1.36
CA PHE A 231 0.53 -17.28 0.15
C PHE A 231 1.91 -17.89 0.38
N ASN A 232 2.21 -18.96 -0.38
CA ASN A 232 3.52 -19.61 -0.27
C ASN A 232 4.62 -18.68 -0.79
N LYS A 233 5.76 -18.63 -0.11
CA LYS A 233 6.91 -17.80 -0.48
C LYS A 233 7.51 -18.17 -1.85
N ARG A 234 7.34 -19.42 -2.28
CA ARG A 234 7.64 -19.88 -3.64
C ARG A 234 6.43 -19.67 -4.55
N HIS A 235 6.64 -19.20 -5.77
CA HIS A 235 5.56 -19.13 -6.74
C HIS A 235 5.01 -20.54 -7.02
N THR A 236 3.73 -20.73 -6.69
CA THR A 236 3.03 -22.00 -6.90
C THR A 236 1.78 -21.72 -7.71
N PRO A 237 1.58 -22.39 -8.86
CA PRO A 237 0.35 -22.24 -9.63
C PRO A 237 -0.88 -22.59 -8.78
N MET A 238 -1.91 -21.76 -8.82
CA MET A 238 -3.20 -22.05 -8.20
C MET A 238 -3.90 -23.16 -9.01
N ARG A 239 -3.53 -24.41 -8.76
CA ARG A 239 -4.16 -25.60 -9.32
C ARG A 239 -4.68 -26.46 -8.17
N MET A 240 -5.86 -27.04 -8.37
CA MET A 240 -6.26 -28.15 -7.53
C MET A 240 -5.36 -29.33 -7.90
N THR A 241 -4.55 -29.76 -6.95
CA THR A 241 -3.78 -31.02 -7.05
C THR A 241 -4.57 -32.07 -6.34
N GLY A 242 -4.81 -33.23 -7.00
CA GLY A 242 -5.44 -34.40 -6.40
C GLY A 242 -4.56 -35.03 -5.36
#